data_1ff98c4ef8d920066fc8c15235a5befd
#
_entry.id   1ff98c4ef8d920066fc8c15235a5befd
#
_cell.length_a   1.000
_cell.length_b   1.000
_cell.length_c   1.000
_cell.angle_alpha   90.00
_cell.angle_beta   90.00
_cell.angle_gamma   90.00
#
_symmetry.space_group_name_H-M   'P 1'
#
loop_
_entity.id
_entity.type
_entity.pdbx_description
1 polymer ?
#
loop_
_entity_poly.entity_id
_entity_poly.type
_entity_poly.pdbx_seq_one_letter_code
_entity_poly.pdbx_strand_id
1 'polypeptide(L)'
;MKASELIRMLECGELDSSLKRVYVTDEAVREQKPRYIRTAKKFIEQFDDDRDVIVLSAPGRTEICGNHTDHNNGKVLAASINLDAIAVAAKSENSVINEKSEGHSLNVVDISNLEPKASEYGKSGSMIKGVAARLNNLGYKIGGFDACTTSDVMGGSGLSSSAAFEVLIGNIISHLYNDGNIDAVEIAKAAQYSENVFFGKPSGLLDQMASSVGTFVNIDFEDTDKPIIKKIDFDFANSGYSLCIVDTHGNHSDLTDDYASVRGEMEAVAKAMGKSVLREVSFDAFKAQIGSLMQKTNDRAVLRAMHFFKENERVDSAVNALESNRFEEFLNVITDSGRSSFMYNQNVFTPADPMEQKLSVALCVTDDLLPFGYRVHGGGFAGTIQAFVKNENLEVYRKTMDDIFGKGSCHVLIIRPVGGTRVI
;
A
#
# COMPACT_ATOMS: atom_id res chain seq x y z
N MET A 1 -15.01 -9.01 25.02
CA MET A 1 -15.60 -7.89 25.80
C MET A 1 -16.73 -7.26 25.03
N LYS A 2 -17.69 -6.59 25.70
CA LYS A 2 -18.76 -5.83 25.03
C LYS A 2 -18.24 -4.52 24.43
N ALA A 3 -18.92 -3.99 23.41
CA ALA A 3 -18.53 -2.72 22.81
C ALA A 3 -18.62 -1.52 23.78
N SER A 4 -19.59 -1.53 24.70
CA SER A 4 -19.68 -0.53 25.78
C SER A 4 -18.49 -0.60 26.76
N GLU A 5 -18.02 -1.79 27.09
CA GLU A 5 -16.82 -1.99 27.91
C GLU A 5 -15.56 -1.50 27.17
N LEU A 6 -15.44 -1.81 25.89
CA LEU A 6 -14.38 -1.30 25.02
C LEU A 6 -14.29 0.24 25.05
N ILE A 7 -15.44 0.92 24.94
CA ILE A 7 -15.51 2.40 25.00
C ILE A 7 -14.96 2.88 26.35
N ARG A 8 -15.44 2.31 27.47
CA ARG A 8 -14.96 2.68 28.79
C ARG A 8 -13.44 2.52 28.94
N MET A 9 -12.90 1.37 28.49
CA MET A 9 -11.46 1.08 28.60
C MET A 9 -10.61 2.01 27.71
N LEU A 10 -11.12 2.41 26.54
CA LEU A 10 -10.48 3.42 25.69
C LEU A 10 -10.49 4.80 26.38
N GLU A 11 -11.63 5.21 26.95
CA GLU A 11 -11.77 6.53 27.60
C GLU A 11 -10.86 6.67 28.84
N CYS A 12 -10.70 5.61 29.64
CA CYS A 12 -9.83 5.63 30.83
C CYS A 12 -8.35 5.29 30.55
N GLY A 13 -7.97 4.99 29.28
CA GLY A 13 -6.58 4.75 28.88
C GLY A 13 -6.06 3.33 29.17
N GLU A 14 -6.89 2.40 29.60
CA GLU A 14 -6.49 1.00 29.86
C GLU A 14 -5.95 0.29 28.61
N LEU A 15 -6.33 0.77 27.40
CA LEU A 15 -5.94 0.18 26.12
C LEU A 15 -4.85 0.96 25.36
N ASP A 16 -4.27 2.01 25.97
CA ASP A 16 -3.28 2.86 25.33
C ASP A 16 -2.03 2.07 24.89
N SER A 17 -1.61 1.08 25.69
CA SER A 17 -0.48 0.20 25.34
C SER A 17 -0.76 -0.66 24.10
N SER A 18 -2.00 -1.15 23.94
CA SER A 18 -2.42 -1.89 22.75
C SER A 18 -2.41 -1.01 21.50
N LEU A 19 -2.92 0.22 21.61
CA LEU A 19 -2.89 1.20 20.54
C LEU A 19 -1.45 1.63 20.19
N LYS A 20 -0.59 1.77 21.20
CA LYS A 20 0.82 2.17 20.99
C LYS A 20 1.62 1.13 20.18
N ARG A 21 1.26 -0.15 20.27
CA ARG A 21 1.83 -1.21 19.43
C ARG A 21 1.57 -0.97 17.94
N VAL A 22 0.49 -0.25 17.63
CA VAL A 22 0.07 0.05 16.25
C VAL A 22 0.54 1.44 15.80
N TYR A 23 0.40 2.46 16.65
CA TYR A 23 0.63 3.86 16.29
C TYR A 23 1.96 4.44 16.81
N VAL A 24 2.74 3.65 17.53
CA VAL A 24 4.13 3.93 17.96
C VAL A 24 4.24 5.04 18.99
N THR A 25 3.67 6.24 18.77
CA THR A 25 3.82 7.41 19.64
C THR A 25 2.57 7.67 20.51
N ASP A 26 2.77 8.26 21.69
CA ASP A 26 1.66 8.63 22.58
C ASP A 26 0.76 9.71 21.95
N GLU A 27 1.32 10.56 21.09
CA GLU A 27 0.58 11.58 20.35
C GLU A 27 -0.37 10.92 19.35
N ALA A 28 0.13 10.03 18.50
CA ALA A 28 -0.68 9.28 17.54
C ALA A 28 -1.78 8.44 18.25
N VAL A 29 -1.48 7.85 19.41
CA VAL A 29 -2.51 7.16 20.23
C VAL A 29 -3.61 8.13 20.65
N ARG A 30 -3.27 9.32 21.15
CA ARG A 30 -4.27 10.33 21.55
C ARG A 30 -5.14 10.78 20.38
N GLU A 31 -4.55 10.95 19.20
CA GLU A 31 -5.27 11.35 17.98
C GLU A 31 -6.21 10.26 17.48
N GLN A 32 -5.80 8.99 17.53
CA GLN A 32 -6.55 7.88 16.99
C GLN A 32 -7.65 7.37 17.95
N LYS A 33 -7.48 7.46 19.25
CA LYS A 33 -8.43 6.98 20.25
C LYS A 33 -9.89 7.43 20.02
N PRO A 34 -10.19 8.71 19.69
CA PRO A 34 -11.55 9.15 19.38
C PRO A 34 -12.19 8.39 18.20
N ARG A 35 -11.40 7.96 17.21
CA ARG A 35 -11.89 7.19 16.07
C ARG A 35 -12.34 5.80 16.50
N TYR A 36 -11.58 5.12 17.34
CA TYR A 36 -11.95 3.82 17.89
C TYR A 36 -13.25 3.90 18.73
N ILE A 37 -13.36 4.92 19.59
CA ILE A 37 -14.56 5.17 20.42
C ILE A 37 -15.77 5.42 19.51
N ARG A 38 -15.62 6.24 18.47
CA ARG A 38 -16.70 6.54 17.52
C ARG A 38 -17.15 5.28 16.75
N THR A 39 -16.19 4.45 16.32
CA THR A 39 -16.51 3.18 15.62
C THR A 39 -17.23 2.20 16.54
N ALA A 40 -16.82 2.08 17.82
CA ALA A 40 -17.49 1.23 18.79
C ALA A 40 -18.93 1.72 19.12
N LYS A 41 -19.13 3.04 19.23
CA LYS A 41 -20.49 3.61 19.40
C LYS A 41 -21.37 3.30 18.20
N LYS A 42 -20.84 3.43 16.98
CA LYS A 42 -21.58 3.06 15.75
C LYS A 42 -21.90 1.57 15.67
N PHE A 43 -21.02 0.71 16.19
CA PHE A 43 -21.29 -0.72 16.27
C PHE A 43 -22.51 -1.00 17.15
N ILE A 44 -22.60 -0.37 18.34
CA ILE A 44 -23.75 -0.51 19.25
C ILE A 44 -25.03 0.02 18.56
N GLU A 45 -24.97 1.16 17.90
CA GLU A 45 -26.13 1.74 17.20
C GLU A 45 -26.66 0.86 16.05
N GLN A 46 -25.76 0.12 15.37
CA GLN A 46 -26.13 -0.68 14.20
C GLN A 46 -26.45 -2.13 14.51
N PHE A 47 -25.80 -2.72 15.54
CA PHE A 47 -25.80 -4.17 15.79
C PHE A 47 -26.00 -4.58 17.25
N ASP A 48 -26.38 -3.65 18.12
CA ASP A 48 -26.55 -3.83 19.57
C ASP A 48 -25.25 -4.13 20.34
N ASP A 49 -25.35 -4.25 21.67
CA ASP A 49 -24.22 -4.50 22.59
C ASP A 49 -24.35 -5.85 23.32
N ASP A 50 -24.87 -6.86 22.63
CA ASP A 50 -25.17 -8.17 23.22
C ASP A 50 -24.08 -9.22 23.02
N ARG A 51 -23.13 -8.99 22.09
CA ARG A 51 -22.03 -9.91 21.72
C ARG A 51 -20.66 -9.35 22.08
N ASP A 52 -19.70 -10.26 22.23
CA ASP A 52 -18.31 -9.88 22.37
C ASP A 52 -17.74 -9.37 21.03
N VAL A 53 -17.03 -8.26 21.10
CA VAL A 53 -16.36 -7.65 19.95
C VAL A 53 -14.84 -7.86 20.00
N ILE A 54 -14.24 -7.87 18.84
CA ILE A 54 -12.80 -7.72 18.62
C ILE A 54 -12.53 -6.42 17.85
N VAL A 55 -11.33 -5.87 18.02
CA VAL A 55 -10.91 -4.64 17.34
C VAL A 55 -9.70 -4.94 16.51
N LEU A 56 -9.76 -4.59 15.22
CA LEU A 56 -8.71 -4.87 14.26
C LEU A 56 -8.31 -3.59 13.52
N SER A 57 -7.11 -3.63 12.97
CA SER A 57 -6.57 -2.57 12.14
C SER A 57 -5.73 -3.15 11.01
N ALA A 58 -5.87 -2.60 9.81
CA ALA A 58 -5.04 -2.91 8.66
C ALA A 58 -4.53 -1.62 8.01
N PRO A 59 -3.21 -1.44 7.85
CA PRO A 59 -2.61 -0.21 7.36
C PRO A 59 -2.77 -0.03 5.85
N GLY A 60 -2.73 1.23 5.40
CA GLY A 60 -2.30 1.55 4.06
C GLY A 60 -0.81 1.28 3.86
N ARG A 61 -0.31 1.53 2.65
CA ARG A 61 1.09 1.30 2.29
C ARG A 61 1.68 2.46 1.49
N THR A 62 3.00 2.54 1.51
CA THR A 62 3.79 3.37 0.60
C THR A 62 4.75 2.50 -0.20
N GLU A 63 4.95 2.83 -1.48
CA GLU A 63 6.01 2.24 -2.29
C GLU A 63 7.32 2.98 -2.00
N ILE A 64 8.32 2.29 -1.49
CA ILE A 64 9.61 2.89 -1.11
C ILE A 64 10.56 2.93 -2.31
N CYS A 65 10.73 1.81 -3.01
CA CYS A 65 11.64 1.64 -4.14
C CYS A 65 11.19 0.44 -5.00
N GLY A 66 11.60 0.39 -6.26
CA GLY A 66 11.18 -0.68 -7.18
C GLY A 66 10.08 -0.22 -8.14
N ASN A 67 10.06 1.06 -8.46
CA ASN A 67 9.01 1.69 -9.26
C ASN A 67 8.85 1.01 -10.63
N HIS A 68 7.63 0.53 -10.91
CA HIS A 68 7.27 -0.13 -12.16
C HIS A 68 8.09 -1.38 -12.52
N THR A 69 8.64 -2.09 -11.53
CA THR A 69 9.36 -3.35 -11.79
C THR A 69 8.48 -4.59 -11.64
N ASP A 70 7.44 -4.55 -10.83
CA ASP A 70 6.56 -5.66 -10.47
C ASP A 70 5.89 -6.31 -11.68
N HIS A 71 5.39 -5.53 -12.63
CA HIS A 71 4.75 -6.05 -13.85
C HIS A 71 5.71 -6.72 -14.86
N ASN A 72 7.02 -6.67 -14.62
CA ASN A 72 8.07 -7.41 -15.31
C ASN A 72 8.81 -8.40 -14.40
N ASN A 73 8.14 -8.87 -13.35
CA ASN A 73 8.63 -9.82 -12.37
C ASN A 73 9.89 -9.34 -11.60
N GLY A 74 9.98 -8.03 -11.38
CA GLY A 74 11.08 -7.40 -10.67
C GLY A 74 10.94 -7.45 -9.16
N LYS A 75 11.77 -6.65 -8.49
CA LYS A 75 11.80 -6.50 -7.05
C LYS A 75 11.20 -5.17 -6.64
N VAL A 76 10.54 -5.14 -5.49
CA VAL A 76 10.00 -3.93 -4.88
C VAL A 76 10.31 -3.89 -3.39
N LEU A 77 10.43 -2.68 -2.85
CA LEU A 77 10.46 -2.41 -1.42
C LEU A 77 9.28 -1.49 -1.10
N ALA A 78 8.40 -1.95 -0.24
CA ALA A 78 7.24 -1.21 0.23
C ALA A 78 7.24 -1.13 1.76
N ALA A 79 6.41 -0.27 2.34
CA ALA A 79 6.23 -0.20 3.77
C ALA A 79 4.77 0.08 4.14
N SER A 80 4.34 -0.46 5.30
CA SER A 80 3.07 -0.10 5.90
C SER A 80 3.17 1.25 6.63
N ILE A 81 2.08 1.99 6.63
CA ILE A 81 2.01 3.33 7.21
C ILE A 81 1.00 3.39 8.37
N ASN A 82 1.05 4.47 9.15
CA ASN A 82 0.17 4.68 10.30
C ASN A 82 -1.29 5.02 9.94
N LEU A 83 -1.58 5.41 8.69
CA LEU A 83 -2.96 5.54 8.21
C LEU A 83 -3.52 4.14 7.95
N ASP A 84 -4.69 3.86 8.51
CA ASP A 84 -5.25 2.51 8.47
C ASP A 84 -6.77 2.49 8.34
N ALA A 85 -7.29 1.32 8.02
CA ALA A 85 -8.68 0.95 8.19
C ALA A 85 -8.81 0.16 9.49
N ILE A 86 -9.78 0.53 10.34
CA ILE A 86 -10.08 -0.17 11.60
C ILE A 86 -11.48 -0.79 11.56
N ALA A 87 -11.67 -1.85 12.33
CA ALA A 87 -12.95 -2.50 12.52
C ALA A 87 -13.23 -2.81 13.99
N VAL A 88 -14.48 -2.64 14.39
CA VAL A 88 -15.09 -3.28 15.56
C VAL A 88 -16.00 -4.36 15.00
N ALA A 89 -15.75 -5.62 15.32
CA ALA A 89 -16.42 -6.76 14.71
C ALA A 89 -16.85 -7.80 15.76
N ALA A 90 -18.00 -8.42 15.52
CA ALA A 90 -18.54 -9.52 16.33
C ALA A 90 -18.96 -10.68 15.43
N LYS A 91 -18.73 -11.91 15.90
CA LYS A 91 -19.17 -13.14 15.25
C LYS A 91 -20.69 -13.19 15.17
N SER A 92 -21.25 -13.68 14.07
CA SER A 92 -22.66 -14.02 13.94
C SER A 92 -22.88 -15.52 13.70
N GLU A 93 -24.07 -16.02 14.02
CA GLU A 93 -24.39 -17.45 13.90
C GLU A 93 -24.91 -17.83 12.51
N ASN A 94 -25.06 -16.87 11.60
CA ASN A 94 -25.55 -17.09 10.23
C ASN A 94 -24.42 -17.02 9.21
N SER A 95 -24.74 -17.23 7.93
CA SER A 95 -23.80 -17.13 6.80
C SER A 95 -23.86 -15.77 6.11
N VAL A 96 -24.10 -14.68 6.86
CA VAL A 96 -24.18 -13.33 6.33
C VAL A 96 -23.13 -12.44 6.99
N ILE A 97 -22.39 -11.69 6.20
CA ILE A 97 -21.51 -10.64 6.66
C ILE A 97 -22.24 -9.30 6.48
N ASN A 98 -22.44 -8.59 7.58
CA ASN A 98 -22.96 -7.23 7.59
C ASN A 98 -21.78 -6.28 7.91
N GLU A 99 -21.38 -5.47 6.94
CA GLU A 99 -20.31 -4.50 7.12
C GLU A 99 -20.82 -3.07 6.89
N LYS A 100 -20.66 -2.22 7.89
CA LYS A 100 -21.03 -0.81 7.87
C LYS A 100 -19.79 0.07 7.92
N SER A 101 -19.36 0.53 6.75
CA SER A 101 -18.29 1.52 6.65
C SER A 101 -18.82 2.93 6.93
N GLU A 102 -18.01 3.76 7.59
CA GLU A 102 -18.36 5.15 7.90
C GLU A 102 -18.61 5.94 6.61
N GLY A 103 -19.77 6.61 6.54
CA GLY A 103 -20.18 7.38 5.35
C GLY A 103 -20.76 6.57 4.19
N HIS A 104 -20.80 5.23 4.28
CA HIS A 104 -21.32 4.35 3.22
C HIS A 104 -22.58 3.60 3.65
N SER A 105 -23.29 2.99 2.68
CA SER A 105 -24.40 2.09 2.96
C SER A 105 -23.93 0.78 3.57
N LEU A 106 -24.82 0.07 4.27
CA LEU A 106 -24.55 -1.26 4.81
C LEU A 106 -24.32 -2.26 3.66
N ASN A 107 -23.18 -2.95 3.69
CA ASN A 107 -22.94 -4.13 2.87
C ASN A 107 -23.59 -5.34 3.56
N VAL A 108 -24.45 -6.06 2.85
CA VAL A 108 -25.04 -7.34 3.28
C VAL A 108 -24.57 -8.40 2.30
N VAL A 109 -23.68 -9.27 2.73
CA VAL A 109 -22.98 -10.25 1.89
C VAL A 109 -23.32 -11.66 2.35
N ASP A 110 -24.10 -12.37 1.56
CA ASP A 110 -24.36 -13.80 1.77
C ASP A 110 -23.17 -14.62 1.28
N ILE A 111 -22.50 -15.33 2.21
CA ILE A 111 -21.36 -16.21 1.96
C ILE A 111 -21.74 -17.69 1.83
N SER A 112 -23.02 -18.02 1.76
CA SER A 112 -23.48 -19.38 1.41
C SER A 112 -23.21 -19.71 -0.07
N ASN A 113 -23.11 -18.70 -0.92
CA ASN A 113 -22.71 -18.80 -2.32
C ASN A 113 -21.50 -17.89 -2.60
N LEU A 114 -20.36 -18.50 -2.83
CA LEU A 114 -19.07 -17.84 -3.04
C LEU A 114 -18.64 -17.71 -4.51
N GLU A 115 -19.58 -17.87 -5.45
CA GLU A 115 -19.29 -17.69 -6.87
C GLU A 115 -19.17 -16.19 -7.24
N PRO A 116 -18.16 -15.81 -8.05
CA PRO A 116 -18.04 -14.44 -8.54
C PRO A 116 -19.15 -14.11 -9.53
N LYS A 117 -19.68 -12.89 -9.49
CA LYS A 117 -20.72 -12.39 -10.39
C LYS A 117 -20.31 -11.08 -11.00
N ALA A 118 -20.30 -10.98 -12.33
CA ALA A 118 -19.96 -9.75 -13.04
C ALA A 118 -20.84 -8.54 -12.66
N SER A 119 -22.10 -8.78 -12.26
CA SER A 119 -23.02 -7.74 -11.77
C SER A 119 -22.63 -7.13 -10.41
N GLU A 120 -21.68 -7.76 -9.70
CA GLU A 120 -21.15 -7.32 -8.41
C GLU A 120 -19.82 -6.56 -8.56
N TYR A 121 -19.23 -6.51 -9.76
CA TYR A 121 -17.96 -5.82 -10.00
C TYR A 121 -18.03 -4.34 -9.60
N GLY A 122 -16.93 -3.82 -9.04
CA GLY A 122 -16.82 -2.45 -8.56
C GLY A 122 -17.52 -2.16 -7.22
N LYS A 123 -18.12 -3.17 -6.57
CA LYS A 123 -18.82 -2.99 -5.29
C LYS A 123 -17.97 -3.52 -4.13
N SER A 124 -17.95 -2.79 -3.00
CA SER A 124 -17.20 -3.21 -1.79
C SER A 124 -17.65 -4.57 -1.24
N GLY A 125 -18.94 -4.91 -1.36
CA GLY A 125 -19.45 -6.22 -0.97
C GLY A 125 -18.82 -7.39 -1.75
N SER A 126 -18.42 -7.16 -3.02
CA SER A 126 -17.74 -8.20 -3.79
C SER A 126 -16.31 -8.44 -3.27
N MET A 127 -15.63 -7.41 -2.76
CA MET A 127 -14.32 -7.57 -2.11
C MET A 127 -14.44 -8.42 -0.84
N ILE A 128 -15.43 -8.17 0.01
CA ILE A 128 -15.70 -8.98 1.20
C ILE A 128 -15.91 -10.45 0.81
N LYS A 129 -16.78 -10.68 -0.18
CA LYS A 129 -17.10 -12.02 -0.67
C LYS A 129 -15.88 -12.73 -1.26
N GLY A 130 -15.04 -12.01 -2.02
CA GLY A 130 -13.84 -12.56 -2.64
C GLY A 130 -12.78 -13.02 -1.64
N VAL A 131 -12.54 -12.23 -0.58
CA VAL A 131 -11.64 -12.62 0.52
C VAL A 131 -12.17 -13.89 1.21
N ALA A 132 -13.46 -13.93 1.55
CA ALA A 132 -14.08 -15.10 2.16
C ALA A 132 -13.99 -16.34 1.25
N ALA A 133 -14.28 -16.18 -0.05
CA ALA A 133 -14.20 -17.25 -1.05
C ALA A 133 -12.78 -17.83 -1.14
N ARG A 134 -11.76 -16.98 -1.22
CA ARG A 134 -10.37 -17.45 -1.32
C ARG A 134 -9.92 -18.19 -0.06
N LEU A 135 -10.22 -17.65 1.11
CA LEU A 135 -9.87 -18.31 2.37
C LEU A 135 -10.59 -19.65 2.52
N ASN A 136 -11.86 -19.72 2.15
CA ASN A 136 -12.60 -21.01 2.12
C ASN A 136 -11.99 -22.03 1.16
N ASN A 137 -11.58 -21.61 -0.04
CA ASN A 137 -10.91 -22.47 -1.02
C ASN A 137 -9.55 -22.99 -0.53
N LEU A 138 -8.89 -22.26 0.37
CA LEU A 138 -7.66 -22.69 1.04
C LEU A 138 -7.91 -23.61 2.25
N GLY A 139 -9.18 -23.90 2.58
CA GLY A 139 -9.56 -24.78 3.68
C GLY A 139 -9.69 -24.10 5.03
N TYR A 140 -9.62 -22.79 5.12
CA TYR A 140 -9.86 -22.03 6.34
C TYR A 140 -11.37 -21.95 6.65
N LYS A 141 -11.70 -21.88 7.95
CA LYS A 141 -13.07 -21.69 8.39
C LYS A 141 -13.52 -20.25 8.10
N ILE A 142 -14.70 -20.11 7.54
CA ILE A 142 -15.36 -18.82 7.35
C ILE A 142 -16.73 -18.84 8.01
N GLY A 143 -17.30 -17.67 8.27
CA GLY A 143 -18.64 -17.52 8.83
C GLY A 143 -19.09 -16.08 8.81
N GLY A 144 -20.34 -15.84 9.16
CA GLY A 144 -20.91 -14.50 9.22
C GLY A 144 -20.37 -13.68 10.36
N PHE A 145 -20.33 -12.39 10.19
CA PHE A 145 -19.98 -11.42 11.23
C PHE A 145 -20.65 -10.08 10.97
N ASP A 146 -20.77 -9.29 12.02
CA ASP A 146 -21.18 -7.89 11.93
C ASP A 146 -19.96 -7.02 12.24
N ALA A 147 -19.73 -5.98 11.42
CA ALA A 147 -18.60 -5.07 11.59
C ALA A 147 -18.98 -3.62 11.28
N CYS A 148 -18.51 -2.70 12.12
CA CYS A 148 -18.40 -1.29 11.77
C CYS A 148 -16.95 -0.95 11.48
N THR A 149 -16.71 -0.26 10.36
CA THR A 149 -15.38 0.12 9.89
C THR A 149 -15.25 1.62 9.68
N THR A 150 -14.05 2.14 9.80
CA THR A 150 -13.67 3.49 9.38
C THR A 150 -12.23 3.47 8.88
N SER A 151 -11.90 4.37 7.94
CA SER A 151 -10.58 4.43 7.34
C SER A 151 -10.06 5.85 7.27
N ASP A 152 -8.78 6.03 7.66
CA ASP A 152 -8.01 7.25 7.43
C ASP A 152 -7.13 7.13 6.18
N VAL A 153 -7.09 5.95 5.54
CA VAL A 153 -6.37 5.77 4.28
C VAL A 153 -7.10 6.51 3.17
N MET A 154 -6.51 7.58 2.70
CA MET A 154 -7.11 8.47 1.71
C MET A 154 -7.29 7.76 0.37
N GLY A 155 -8.52 7.79 -0.16
CA GLY A 155 -8.82 7.29 -1.50
C GLY A 155 -8.16 8.16 -2.57
N GLY A 156 -7.55 7.54 -3.58
CA GLY A 156 -6.91 8.27 -4.69
C GLY A 156 -5.52 8.85 -4.42
N SER A 157 -5.01 8.78 -3.18
CA SER A 157 -3.68 9.30 -2.80
C SER A 157 -2.51 8.36 -3.10
N GLY A 158 -2.76 7.21 -3.71
CA GLY A 158 -1.74 6.19 -3.92
C GLY A 158 -1.33 5.40 -2.67
N LEU A 159 -2.11 5.49 -1.57
CA LEU A 159 -1.82 4.80 -0.29
C LEU A 159 -2.59 3.49 -0.10
N SER A 160 -3.34 3.03 -1.11
CA SER A 160 -4.06 1.73 -1.20
C SER A 160 -5.11 1.48 -0.12
N SER A 161 -6.16 2.28 -0.12
CA SER A 161 -7.32 2.07 0.76
C SER A 161 -8.05 0.74 0.49
N SER A 162 -8.12 0.26 -0.78
CA SER A 162 -8.72 -1.03 -1.12
C SER A 162 -7.98 -2.20 -0.46
N ALA A 163 -6.65 -2.24 -0.59
CA ALA A 163 -5.84 -3.29 0.02
C ALA A 163 -5.96 -3.31 1.55
N ALA A 164 -5.96 -2.13 2.20
CA ALA A 164 -6.18 -2.05 3.65
C ALA A 164 -7.55 -2.63 4.06
N PHE A 165 -8.60 -2.32 3.30
CA PHE A 165 -9.94 -2.86 3.56
C PHE A 165 -9.99 -4.39 3.37
N GLU A 166 -9.46 -4.91 2.28
CA GLU A 166 -9.44 -6.35 2.00
C GLU A 166 -8.62 -7.13 3.04
N VAL A 167 -7.46 -6.61 3.42
CA VAL A 167 -6.61 -7.17 4.49
C VAL A 167 -7.33 -7.13 5.83
N LEU A 168 -8.08 -6.06 6.13
CA LEU A 168 -8.91 -5.95 7.32
C LEU A 168 -9.96 -7.06 7.39
N ILE A 169 -10.68 -7.31 6.29
CA ILE A 169 -11.66 -8.40 6.19
C ILE A 169 -11.00 -9.77 6.39
N GLY A 170 -9.83 -10.01 5.78
CA GLY A 170 -9.06 -11.25 5.98
C GLY A 170 -8.67 -11.46 7.44
N ASN A 171 -8.25 -10.41 8.13
CA ASN A 171 -7.92 -10.45 9.56
C ASN A 171 -9.16 -10.68 10.44
N ILE A 172 -10.32 -10.09 10.11
CA ILE A 172 -11.57 -10.37 10.85
C ILE A 172 -11.88 -11.86 10.76
N ILE A 173 -11.87 -12.47 9.58
CA ILE A 173 -12.13 -13.91 9.38
C ILE A 173 -11.07 -14.74 10.11
N SER A 174 -9.79 -14.36 10.05
CA SER A 174 -8.72 -15.04 10.75
C SER A 174 -8.98 -15.11 12.26
N HIS A 175 -9.28 -13.99 12.87
CA HIS A 175 -9.45 -13.91 14.33
C HIS A 175 -10.79 -14.45 14.85
N LEU A 176 -11.88 -14.35 14.08
CA LEU A 176 -13.18 -14.85 14.50
C LEU A 176 -13.34 -16.36 14.29
N TYR A 177 -12.64 -16.95 13.31
CA TYR A 177 -12.89 -18.33 12.90
C TYR A 177 -11.67 -19.25 12.89
N ASN A 178 -10.46 -18.69 12.94
CA ASN A 178 -9.19 -19.43 12.82
C ASN A 178 -8.17 -19.02 13.91
N ASP A 179 -8.62 -18.49 15.05
CA ASP A 179 -7.79 -18.13 16.21
C ASP A 179 -6.61 -17.18 15.86
N GLY A 180 -6.74 -16.40 14.78
CA GLY A 180 -5.69 -15.50 14.28
C GLY A 180 -4.52 -16.22 13.58
N ASN A 181 -4.66 -17.50 13.21
CA ASN A 181 -3.58 -18.34 12.68
C ASN A 181 -3.49 -18.34 11.14
N ILE A 182 -4.24 -17.50 10.41
CA ILE A 182 -4.02 -17.35 8.97
C ILE A 182 -2.78 -16.48 8.76
N ASP A 183 -1.83 -17.01 8.00
CA ASP A 183 -0.58 -16.31 7.69
C ASP A 183 -0.83 -14.99 6.93
N ALA A 184 -0.04 -13.96 7.22
CA ALA A 184 -0.18 -12.64 6.62
C ALA A 184 -0.03 -12.68 5.10
N VAL A 185 0.82 -13.55 4.57
CA VAL A 185 1.01 -13.73 3.12
C VAL A 185 -0.24 -14.33 2.49
N GLU A 186 -0.89 -15.30 3.15
CA GLU A 186 -2.12 -15.90 2.65
C GLU A 186 -3.29 -14.90 2.70
N ILE A 187 -3.36 -14.03 3.73
CA ILE A 187 -4.33 -12.93 3.78
C ILE A 187 -4.11 -11.98 2.61
N ALA A 188 -2.85 -11.58 2.34
CA ALA A 188 -2.53 -10.70 1.21
C ALA A 188 -2.91 -11.32 -0.14
N LYS A 189 -2.63 -12.60 -0.35
CA LYS A 189 -3.03 -13.33 -1.56
C LYS A 189 -4.56 -13.46 -1.69
N ALA A 190 -5.27 -13.63 -0.57
CA ALA A 190 -6.73 -13.67 -0.59
C ALA A 190 -7.32 -12.29 -0.93
N ALA A 191 -6.72 -11.22 -0.44
CA ALA A 191 -7.08 -9.84 -0.77
C ALA A 191 -6.86 -9.54 -2.27
N GLN A 192 -5.68 -9.86 -2.82
CA GLN A 192 -5.42 -9.70 -4.26
C GLN A 192 -6.38 -10.53 -5.13
N TYR A 193 -6.64 -11.78 -4.77
CA TYR A 193 -7.60 -12.62 -5.48
C TYR A 193 -8.99 -11.98 -5.50
N SER A 194 -9.40 -11.39 -4.39
CA SER A 194 -10.66 -10.67 -4.28
C SER A 194 -10.74 -9.48 -5.24
N GLU A 195 -9.70 -8.66 -5.30
CA GLU A 195 -9.65 -7.50 -6.20
C GLU A 195 -9.69 -7.93 -7.69
N ASN A 196 -8.92 -8.97 -8.04
CA ASN A 196 -8.82 -9.44 -9.42
C ASN A 196 -10.05 -10.20 -9.92
N VAL A 197 -10.64 -11.08 -9.09
CA VAL A 197 -11.67 -12.02 -9.52
C VAL A 197 -13.08 -11.55 -9.18
N PHE A 198 -13.26 -10.90 -8.03
CA PHE A 198 -14.59 -10.49 -7.55
C PHE A 198 -14.88 -9.01 -7.76
N PHE A 199 -13.89 -8.15 -7.60
CA PHE A 199 -14.06 -6.72 -7.85
C PHE A 199 -13.87 -6.38 -9.34
N GLY A 200 -13.08 -7.19 -10.07
CA GLY A 200 -12.86 -7.04 -11.50
C GLY A 200 -11.78 -6.03 -11.88
N LYS A 201 -10.89 -5.68 -10.96
CA LYS A 201 -9.75 -4.78 -11.19
C LYS A 201 -8.44 -5.57 -11.10
N PRO A 202 -7.71 -5.76 -12.21
CA PRO A 202 -6.42 -6.44 -12.18
C PRO A 202 -5.41 -5.62 -11.37
N SER A 203 -4.88 -6.21 -10.30
CA SER A 203 -3.88 -5.60 -9.41
C SER A 203 -2.71 -6.55 -9.17
N GLY A 204 -1.53 -5.99 -8.90
CA GLY A 204 -0.37 -6.69 -8.37
C GLY A 204 -0.57 -7.07 -6.90
N LEU A 205 0.42 -7.75 -6.32
CA LEU A 205 0.35 -8.23 -4.93
C LEU A 205 1.03 -7.27 -3.93
N LEU A 206 1.72 -6.23 -4.42
CA LEU A 206 2.51 -5.31 -3.58
C LEU A 206 1.68 -4.67 -2.47
N ASP A 207 0.54 -4.13 -2.82
CA ASP A 207 -0.31 -3.34 -1.93
C ASP A 207 -0.82 -4.16 -0.75
N GLN A 208 -1.41 -5.30 -1.05
CA GLN A 208 -1.96 -6.22 -0.07
C GLN A 208 -0.87 -6.82 0.80
N MET A 209 0.30 -7.11 0.21
CA MET A 209 1.43 -7.67 0.94
C MET A 209 2.00 -6.68 1.96
N ALA A 210 2.24 -5.44 1.55
CA ALA A 210 2.74 -4.41 2.44
C ALA A 210 1.74 -4.10 3.58
N SER A 211 0.44 -4.03 3.26
CA SER A 211 -0.62 -3.86 4.26
C SER A 211 -0.68 -5.03 5.25
N SER A 212 -0.56 -6.26 4.79
CA SER A 212 -0.76 -7.46 5.61
C SER A 212 0.45 -7.80 6.48
N VAL A 213 1.69 -7.67 5.95
CA VAL A 213 2.93 -8.08 6.63
C VAL A 213 3.43 -7.02 7.62
N GLY A 214 3.32 -5.75 7.26
CA GLY A 214 3.77 -4.63 8.11
C GLY A 214 5.26 -4.30 7.98
N THR A 215 5.67 -3.18 8.54
CA THR A 215 7.02 -2.59 8.46
C THR A 215 7.51 -2.42 7.01
N PHE A 216 8.82 -2.51 6.75
CA PHE A 216 9.35 -2.60 5.40
C PHE A 216 9.26 -4.04 4.90
N VAL A 217 8.80 -4.21 3.66
CA VAL A 217 8.64 -5.51 3.01
C VAL A 217 9.33 -5.46 1.65
N ASN A 218 10.33 -6.30 1.46
CA ASN A 218 10.91 -6.58 0.16
C ASN A 218 10.18 -7.76 -0.48
N ILE A 219 9.77 -7.59 -1.72
CA ILE A 219 9.07 -8.61 -2.50
C ILE A 219 9.84 -8.81 -3.80
N ASP A 220 10.28 -10.04 -4.05
CA ASP A 220 10.86 -10.45 -5.33
C ASP A 220 9.82 -11.28 -6.10
N PHE A 221 9.37 -10.76 -7.23
CA PHE A 221 8.37 -11.37 -8.10
C PHE A 221 8.97 -12.28 -9.18
N GLU A 222 10.17 -12.82 -8.99
CA GLU A 222 10.77 -13.76 -9.95
C GLU A 222 9.82 -14.90 -10.31
N ASP A 223 9.15 -15.46 -9.30
CA ASP A 223 7.99 -16.35 -9.45
C ASP A 223 6.75 -15.64 -8.91
N THR A 224 5.85 -15.20 -9.78
CA THR A 224 4.63 -14.48 -9.38
C THR A 224 3.64 -15.34 -8.59
N ASP A 225 3.67 -16.68 -8.77
CA ASP A 225 2.83 -17.60 -7.99
C ASP A 225 3.39 -17.82 -6.58
N LYS A 226 4.71 -17.71 -6.43
CA LYS A 226 5.45 -17.91 -5.18
C LYS A 226 6.49 -16.80 -4.96
N PRO A 227 6.08 -15.55 -4.82
CA PRO A 227 7.02 -14.45 -4.61
C PRO A 227 7.82 -14.67 -3.33
N ILE A 228 9.08 -14.27 -3.36
CA ILE A 228 9.93 -14.26 -2.17
C ILE A 228 9.63 -12.99 -1.37
N ILE A 229 9.16 -13.16 -0.14
CA ILE A 229 8.77 -12.07 0.74
C ILE A 229 9.74 -12.01 1.91
N LYS A 230 10.36 -10.84 2.09
CA LYS A 230 11.29 -10.59 3.18
C LYS A 230 10.86 -9.38 3.98
N LYS A 231 10.47 -9.61 5.22
CA LYS A 231 10.23 -8.54 6.19
C LYS A 231 11.58 -7.96 6.62
N ILE A 232 11.71 -6.63 6.59
CA ILE A 232 12.91 -5.91 7.02
C ILE A 232 12.60 -5.26 8.37
N ASP A 233 13.32 -5.70 9.37
CA ASP A 233 13.16 -5.17 10.74
C ASP A 233 14.09 -3.95 10.90
N PHE A 234 13.52 -2.76 10.66
CA PHE A 234 14.21 -1.48 10.81
C PHE A 234 13.35 -0.53 11.64
N ASP A 235 13.92 0.01 12.70
CA ASP A 235 13.26 0.96 13.59
C ASP A 235 13.26 2.37 13.00
N PHE A 236 12.32 2.62 12.09
CA PHE A 236 12.16 3.92 11.45
C PHE A 236 11.80 5.04 12.44
N ALA A 237 11.05 4.73 13.49
CA ALA A 237 10.62 5.74 14.46
C ALA A 237 11.79 6.40 15.19
N ASN A 238 12.90 5.68 15.36
CA ASN A 238 14.13 6.18 15.98
C ASN A 238 15.20 6.62 14.96
N SER A 239 14.89 6.66 13.66
CA SER A 239 15.83 7.10 12.61
C SER A 239 16.17 8.59 12.64
N GLY A 240 15.32 9.42 13.29
CA GLY A 240 15.41 10.88 13.25
C GLY A 240 14.79 11.52 12.01
N TYR A 241 14.06 10.72 11.20
CA TYR A 241 13.38 11.14 9.99
C TYR A 241 11.88 10.87 10.05
N SER A 242 11.12 11.66 9.31
CA SER A 242 9.70 11.45 9.00
C SER A 242 9.54 11.16 7.52
N LEU A 243 8.59 10.29 7.17
CA LEU A 243 8.18 10.09 5.78
C LEU A 243 7.09 11.11 5.43
N CYS A 244 7.31 11.91 4.41
CA CYS A 244 6.33 12.84 3.88
C CYS A 244 5.85 12.36 2.51
N ILE A 245 4.53 12.35 2.33
CA ILE A 245 3.88 12.21 1.03
C ILE A 245 3.26 13.55 0.70
N VAL A 246 3.68 14.14 -0.42
CA VAL A 246 3.16 15.44 -0.88
C VAL A 246 2.22 15.21 -2.05
N ASP A 247 0.94 15.51 -1.87
CA ASP A 247 -0.05 15.50 -2.94
C ASP A 247 0.05 16.83 -3.72
N THR A 248 0.39 16.74 -4.99
CA THR A 248 0.52 17.90 -5.87
C THR A 248 -0.81 18.32 -6.49
N HIS A 249 -1.89 17.60 -6.20
CA HIS A 249 -3.21 17.78 -6.82
C HIS A 249 -3.14 17.81 -8.35
N GLY A 250 -2.27 16.96 -8.92
CA GLY A 250 -2.19 16.74 -10.36
C GLY A 250 -3.44 16.02 -10.88
N ASN A 251 -3.80 16.29 -12.13
CA ASN A 251 -4.97 15.64 -12.74
C ASN A 251 -4.62 14.19 -13.12
N HIS A 252 -5.39 13.23 -12.60
CA HIS A 252 -5.27 11.80 -12.91
C HIS A 252 -6.20 11.33 -14.03
N SER A 253 -7.06 12.20 -14.57
CA SER A 253 -7.93 11.83 -15.70
C SER A 253 -7.08 11.57 -16.94
N ASP A 254 -7.42 10.48 -17.64
CA ASP A 254 -6.82 10.10 -18.93
C ASP A 254 -5.34 9.63 -18.91
N LEU A 255 -4.80 9.21 -17.74
CA LEU A 255 -3.43 8.67 -17.64
C LEU A 255 -3.33 7.15 -17.89
N THR A 256 -4.44 6.48 -18.24
CA THR A 256 -4.48 5.01 -18.42
C THR A 256 -3.46 4.55 -19.48
N ASP A 257 -3.36 5.29 -20.60
CA ASP A 257 -2.44 4.95 -21.68
C ASP A 257 -0.97 5.16 -21.26
N ASP A 258 -0.69 6.17 -20.44
CA ASP A 258 0.65 6.42 -19.92
C ASP A 258 1.11 5.27 -19.00
N TYR A 259 0.26 4.83 -18.08
CA TYR A 259 0.54 3.68 -17.21
C TYR A 259 0.72 2.39 -18.02
N ALA A 260 -0.18 2.13 -18.99
CA ALA A 260 -0.10 0.95 -19.85
C ALA A 260 1.18 0.97 -20.71
N SER A 261 1.63 2.16 -21.15
CA SER A 261 2.83 2.31 -21.96
C SER A 261 4.12 1.91 -21.23
N VAL A 262 4.21 2.13 -19.91
CA VAL A 262 5.39 1.73 -19.13
C VAL A 262 5.58 0.22 -19.20
N ARG A 263 4.53 -0.52 -18.88
CA ARG A 263 4.53 -1.97 -18.94
C ARG A 263 4.76 -2.47 -20.37
N GLY A 264 3.97 -1.98 -21.31
CA GLY A 264 4.01 -2.44 -22.71
C GLY A 264 5.36 -2.23 -23.39
N GLU A 265 6.05 -1.14 -23.09
CA GLU A 265 7.39 -0.87 -23.64
C GLU A 265 8.46 -1.76 -23.03
N MET A 266 8.43 -2.04 -21.73
CA MET A 266 9.33 -3.00 -21.09
C MET A 266 9.12 -4.41 -21.66
N GLU A 267 7.87 -4.86 -21.81
CA GLU A 267 7.54 -6.14 -22.42
C GLU A 267 7.96 -6.21 -23.91
N ALA A 268 7.88 -5.10 -24.65
CA ALA A 268 8.34 -5.06 -26.03
C ALA A 268 9.84 -5.33 -26.15
N VAL A 269 10.65 -4.79 -25.24
CA VAL A 269 12.09 -5.09 -25.17
C VAL A 269 12.33 -6.56 -24.82
N ALA A 270 11.62 -7.11 -23.82
CA ALA A 270 11.72 -8.52 -23.48
C ALA A 270 11.38 -9.44 -24.67
N LYS A 271 10.29 -9.15 -25.39
CA LYS A 271 9.87 -9.88 -26.60
C LYS A 271 10.90 -9.78 -27.71
N ALA A 272 11.50 -8.59 -27.93
CA ALA A 272 12.57 -8.40 -28.93
C ALA A 272 13.82 -9.25 -28.60
N MET A 273 14.00 -9.66 -27.36
CA MET A 273 15.03 -10.58 -26.86
C MET A 273 14.56 -12.02 -26.72
N GLY A 274 13.36 -12.37 -27.20
CA GLY A 274 12.80 -13.73 -27.16
C GLY A 274 12.33 -14.16 -25.77
N LYS A 275 11.95 -13.22 -24.90
CA LYS A 275 11.47 -13.44 -23.53
C LYS A 275 10.08 -12.83 -23.30
N SER A 276 9.42 -13.26 -22.23
CA SER A 276 8.09 -12.74 -21.88
C SER A 276 8.17 -11.46 -21.06
N VAL A 277 9.11 -11.39 -20.12
CA VAL A 277 9.34 -10.30 -19.19
C VAL A 277 10.84 -9.99 -19.08
N LEU A 278 11.19 -8.79 -18.64
CA LEU A 278 12.60 -8.38 -18.50
C LEU A 278 13.37 -9.17 -17.44
N ARG A 279 12.69 -9.74 -16.43
CA ARG A 279 13.34 -10.60 -15.43
C ARG A 279 14.06 -11.81 -16.03
N GLU A 280 13.58 -12.32 -17.16
CA GLU A 280 14.18 -13.46 -17.87
C GLU A 280 15.41 -13.06 -18.72
N VAL A 281 15.72 -11.79 -18.81
CA VAL A 281 16.81 -11.23 -19.60
C VAL A 281 17.96 -10.87 -18.67
N SER A 282 19.20 -11.26 -19.01
CA SER A 282 20.36 -10.77 -18.25
C SER A 282 20.70 -9.32 -18.66
N PHE A 283 21.11 -8.52 -17.68
CA PHE A 283 21.45 -7.11 -17.91
C PHE A 283 22.60 -6.95 -18.94
N ASP A 284 23.60 -7.84 -18.92
CA ASP A 284 24.71 -7.81 -19.89
C ASP A 284 24.25 -8.14 -21.30
N ALA A 285 23.35 -9.12 -21.48
CA ALA A 285 22.78 -9.43 -22.79
C ALA A 285 21.93 -8.25 -23.34
N PHE A 286 21.19 -7.57 -22.46
CA PHE A 286 20.47 -6.34 -22.83
C PHE A 286 21.44 -5.22 -23.27
N LYS A 287 22.48 -4.92 -22.47
CA LYS A 287 23.47 -3.88 -22.79
C LYS A 287 24.15 -4.10 -24.13
N ALA A 288 24.48 -5.37 -24.43
CA ALA A 288 25.13 -5.74 -25.70
C ALA A 288 24.25 -5.51 -26.95
N GLN A 289 22.93 -5.38 -26.77
CA GLN A 289 21.97 -5.27 -27.88
C GLN A 289 21.24 -3.93 -27.94
N ILE A 290 21.62 -2.92 -27.12
CA ILE A 290 20.93 -1.63 -27.04
C ILE A 290 20.67 -1.02 -28.44
N GLY A 291 21.68 -0.94 -29.31
CA GLY A 291 21.51 -0.36 -30.65
C GLY A 291 20.52 -1.12 -31.53
N SER A 292 20.48 -2.44 -31.45
CA SER A 292 19.49 -3.27 -32.17
C SER A 292 18.09 -3.14 -31.55
N LEU A 293 17.99 -3.04 -30.22
CA LEU A 293 16.71 -2.91 -29.51
C LEU A 293 16.04 -1.57 -29.80
N MET A 294 16.78 -0.47 -29.88
CA MET A 294 16.25 0.84 -30.32
C MET A 294 15.58 0.78 -31.70
N GLN A 295 16.15 -0.01 -32.63
CA GLN A 295 15.56 -0.19 -33.96
C GLN A 295 14.34 -1.11 -33.98
N LYS A 296 14.29 -2.12 -33.10
CA LYS A 296 13.19 -3.09 -33.03
C LYS A 296 12.01 -2.62 -32.18
N THR A 297 12.24 -1.70 -31.26
CA THR A 297 11.24 -1.13 -30.37
C THR A 297 11.20 0.39 -30.55
N ASN A 298 11.61 1.15 -29.53
CA ASN A 298 11.85 2.58 -29.58
C ASN A 298 12.84 2.98 -28.48
N ASP A 299 13.34 4.22 -28.51
CA ASP A 299 14.35 4.72 -27.57
C ASP A 299 13.84 4.73 -26.11
N ARG A 300 12.57 5.12 -25.90
CA ARG A 300 11.95 5.18 -24.58
C ARG A 300 11.78 3.76 -23.99
N ALA A 301 11.44 2.77 -24.80
CA ALA A 301 11.34 1.39 -24.35
C ALA A 301 12.69 0.87 -23.83
N VAL A 302 13.78 1.22 -24.50
CA VAL A 302 15.15 0.88 -24.07
C VAL A 302 15.53 1.59 -22.76
N LEU A 303 15.16 2.89 -22.61
CA LEU A 303 15.38 3.62 -21.36
C LEU A 303 14.59 3.01 -20.20
N ARG A 304 13.33 2.63 -20.42
CA ARG A 304 12.47 1.95 -19.41
C ARG A 304 13.02 0.57 -19.03
N ALA A 305 13.54 -0.19 -19.98
CA ALA A 305 14.23 -1.43 -19.68
C ALA A 305 15.52 -1.20 -18.89
N MET A 306 16.29 -0.15 -19.19
CA MET A 306 17.46 0.26 -18.39
C MET A 306 17.05 0.61 -16.95
N HIS A 307 15.94 1.34 -16.78
CA HIS A 307 15.38 1.64 -15.47
C HIS A 307 15.10 0.35 -14.71
N PHE A 308 14.40 -0.62 -15.32
CA PHE A 308 14.05 -1.91 -14.71
C PHE A 308 15.27 -2.63 -14.12
N PHE A 309 16.33 -2.82 -14.92
CA PHE A 309 17.53 -3.54 -14.43
C PHE A 309 18.20 -2.82 -13.28
N LYS A 310 18.41 -1.50 -13.41
CA LYS A 310 19.04 -0.70 -12.36
C LYS A 310 18.16 -0.56 -11.12
N GLU A 311 16.83 -0.55 -11.27
CA GLU A 311 15.92 -0.44 -10.15
C GLU A 311 15.90 -1.71 -9.30
N ASN A 312 16.00 -2.89 -9.91
CA ASN A 312 16.17 -4.13 -9.16
C ASN A 312 17.45 -4.13 -8.30
N GLU A 313 18.58 -3.63 -8.85
CA GLU A 313 19.83 -3.47 -8.09
C GLU A 313 19.67 -2.46 -6.96
N ARG A 314 18.91 -1.37 -7.17
CA ARG A 314 18.62 -0.38 -6.13
C ARG A 314 17.76 -0.93 -5.01
N VAL A 315 16.77 -1.77 -5.32
CA VAL A 315 15.97 -2.45 -4.28
C VAL A 315 16.88 -3.31 -3.39
N ASP A 316 17.77 -4.10 -3.97
CA ASP A 316 18.71 -4.91 -3.19
C ASP A 316 19.65 -4.02 -2.34
N SER A 317 20.11 -2.89 -2.87
CA SER A 317 20.95 -1.94 -2.17
C SER A 317 20.20 -1.25 -1.01
N ALA A 318 18.95 -0.87 -1.22
CA ALA A 318 18.09 -0.27 -0.20
C ALA A 318 17.82 -1.25 0.96
N VAL A 319 17.50 -2.50 0.63
CA VAL A 319 17.32 -3.58 1.61
C VAL A 319 18.57 -3.78 2.45
N ASN A 320 19.73 -3.88 1.79
CA ASN A 320 21.03 -4.08 2.44
C ASN A 320 21.41 -2.90 3.37
N ALA A 321 21.10 -1.67 2.95
CA ALA A 321 21.34 -0.48 3.74
C ALA A 321 20.47 -0.47 5.01
N LEU A 322 19.17 -0.80 4.92
CA LEU A 322 18.27 -0.90 6.07
C LEU A 322 18.71 -2.01 7.04
N GLU A 323 19.01 -3.22 6.55
CA GLU A 323 19.46 -4.34 7.39
C GLU A 323 20.80 -4.09 8.09
N SER A 324 21.65 -3.29 7.46
CA SER A 324 22.95 -2.90 8.02
C SER A 324 22.86 -1.62 8.87
N ASN A 325 21.66 -1.08 9.09
CA ASN A 325 21.42 0.17 9.82
C ASN A 325 22.18 1.38 9.25
N ARG A 326 22.35 1.43 7.91
CA ARG A 326 23.04 2.49 7.17
C ARG A 326 22.02 3.39 6.47
N PHE A 327 21.24 4.12 7.27
CA PHE A 327 20.08 4.84 6.78
C PHE A 327 20.43 5.95 5.77
N GLU A 328 21.54 6.64 5.90
CA GLU A 328 21.96 7.65 4.91
C GLU A 328 22.28 7.03 3.53
N GLU A 329 22.85 5.82 3.50
CA GLU A 329 23.02 5.09 2.22
C GLU A 329 21.67 4.72 1.60
N PHE A 330 20.73 4.30 2.43
CA PHE A 330 19.35 4.05 1.98
C PHE A 330 18.75 5.31 1.34
N LEU A 331 18.87 6.49 1.96
CA LEU A 331 18.33 7.75 1.41
C LEU A 331 18.99 8.12 0.06
N ASN A 332 20.28 7.89 -0.11
CA ASN A 332 20.95 8.08 -1.39
C ASN A 332 20.37 7.16 -2.49
N VAL A 333 20.13 5.88 -2.16
CA VAL A 333 19.49 4.93 -3.08
C VAL A 333 18.10 5.39 -3.48
N ILE A 334 17.30 5.94 -2.55
CA ILE A 334 15.97 6.49 -2.85
C ILE A 334 16.06 7.67 -3.82
N THR A 335 17.02 8.57 -3.64
CA THR A 335 17.26 9.68 -4.58
C THR A 335 17.64 9.17 -5.97
N ASP A 336 18.53 8.17 -6.05
CA ASP A 336 18.94 7.56 -7.31
C ASP A 336 17.77 6.83 -8.01
N SER A 337 16.85 6.23 -7.25
CA SER A 337 15.59 5.69 -7.76
C SER A 337 14.72 6.81 -8.35
N GLY A 338 14.60 7.94 -7.66
CA GLY A 338 13.87 9.13 -8.14
C GLY A 338 14.45 9.70 -9.44
N ARG A 339 15.79 9.84 -9.50
CA ARG A 339 16.49 10.27 -10.71
C ARG A 339 16.27 9.30 -11.86
N SER A 340 16.30 8.01 -11.60
CA SER A 340 16.04 6.98 -12.61
C SER A 340 14.58 7.01 -13.10
N SER A 341 13.62 7.25 -12.22
CA SER A 341 12.22 7.46 -12.58
C SER A 341 12.07 8.67 -13.50
N PHE A 342 12.73 9.78 -13.20
CA PHE A 342 12.69 10.98 -14.03
C PHE A 342 13.39 10.78 -15.39
N MET A 343 14.62 10.25 -15.38
CA MET A 343 15.50 10.23 -16.58
C MET A 343 15.21 9.04 -17.49
N TYR A 344 14.90 7.87 -16.94
CA TYR A 344 14.82 6.62 -17.69
C TYR A 344 13.40 6.09 -17.81
N ASN A 345 12.67 5.98 -16.69
CA ASN A 345 11.28 5.53 -16.71
C ASN A 345 10.34 6.59 -17.31
N GLN A 346 10.68 7.88 -17.09
CA GLN A 346 9.95 9.03 -17.61
C GLN A 346 8.47 9.01 -17.18
N ASN A 347 8.23 8.77 -15.90
CA ASN A 347 6.90 8.74 -15.31
C ASN A 347 6.64 9.89 -14.32
N VAL A 348 7.35 11.02 -14.44
CA VAL A 348 7.15 12.19 -13.57
C VAL A 348 6.14 13.19 -14.16
N PHE A 349 5.97 13.17 -15.48
CA PHE A 349 4.92 13.93 -16.17
C PHE A 349 4.45 13.17 -17.41
N THR A 350 3.22 13.47 -17.87
CA THR A 350 2.68 12.86 -19.09
C THR A 350 3.23 13.53 -20.35
N PRO A 351 3.69 12.76 -21.36
CA PRO A 351 4.06 13.35 -22.66
C PRO A 351 2.86 13.92 -23.43
N ALA A 352 1.62 13.53 -23.07
CA ALA A 352 0.40 14.06 -23.68
C ALA A 352 0.15 15.54 -23.28
N ASP A 353 0.58 15.95 -22.09
CA ASP A 353 0.55 17.34 -21.61
C ASP A 353 1.87 17.72 -20.92
N PRO A 354 2.91 18.09 -21.69
CA PRO A 354 4.22 18.39 -21.13
C PRO A 354 4.26 19.70 -20.33
N MET A 355 3.18 20.47 -20.28
CA MET A 355 3.08 21.69 -19.47
C MET A 355 2.57 21.40 -18.04
N GLU A 356 1.89 20.28 -17.82
CA GLU A 356 1.45 19.82 -16.49
C GLU A 356 2.58 19.05 -15.79
N GLN A 357 3.40 19.77 -15.01
CA GLN A 357 4.61 19.21 -14.36
C GLN A 357 4.65 19.44 -12.85
N LYS A 358 3.52 19.32 -12.16
CA LYS A 358 3.45 19.55 -10.72
C LYS A 358 4.38 18.64 -9.91
N LEU A 359 4.51 17.36 -10.31
CA LEU A 359 5.48 16.45 -9.67
C LEU A 359 6.92 16.93 -9.86
N SER A 360 7.28 17.41 -11.06
CA SER A 360 8.63 17.97 -11.33
C SER A 360 8.90 19.20 -10.45
N VAL A 361 7.91 20.08 -10.29
CA VAL A 361 8.01 21.25 -9.40
C VAL A 361 8.21 20.81 -7.95
N ALA A 362 7.41 19.83 -7.46
CA ALA A 362 7.54 19.32 -6.12
C ALA A 362 8.92 18.68 -5.87
N LEU A 363 9.43 17.92 -6.83
CA LEU A 363 10.77 17.32 -6.74
C LEU A 363 11.88 18.39 -6.75
N CYS A 364 11.75 19.44 -7.59
CA CYS A 364 12.71 20.54 -7.66
C CYS A 364 12.78 21.30 -6.33
N VAL A 365 11.62 21.67 -5.75
CA VAL A 365 11.57 22.34 -4.46
C VAL A 365 12.11 21.45 -3.34
N THR A 366 11.85 20.13 -3.42
CA THR A 366 12.39 19.17 -2.45
C THR A 366 13.91 19.05 -2.55
N ASP A 367 14.48 19.06 -3.77
CA ASP A 367 15.92 19.02 -4.01
C ASP A 367 16.65 20.23 -3.38
N ASP A 368 16.03 21.42 -3.40
CA ASP A 368 16.55 22.62 -2.74
C ASP A 368 16.51 22.53 -1.21
N LEU A 369 15.57 21.77 -0.64
CA LEU A 369 15.37 21.67 0.81
C LEU A 369 16.08 20.47 1.44
N LEU A 370 16.26 19.40 0.69
CA LEU A 370 16.79 18.12 1.18
C LEU A 370 17.96 17.65 0.32
N PRO A 371 19.08 17.21 0.91
CA PRO A 371 20.21 16.72 0.13
C PRO A 371 19.92 15.39 -0.58
N PHE A 372 19.01 14.56 -0.02
CA PHE A 372 18.64 13.24 -0.55
C PHE A 372 17.40 12.68 0.13
N GLY A 373 16.89 11.53 -0.36
CA GLY A 373 15.78 10.79 0.25
C GLY A 373 14.41 11.18 -0.31
N TYR A 374 14.31 11.50 -1.61
CA TYR A 374 13.03 11.87 -2.24
C TYR A 374 12.90 11.29 -3.65
N ARG A 375 11.67 11.08 -4.07
CA ARG A 375 11.33 10.57 -5.41
C ARG A 375 9.84 10.75 -5.72
N VAL A 376 9.45 10.51 -6.99
CA VAL A 376 8.04 10.30 -7.34
C VAL A 376 7.49 9.09 -6.58
N HIS A 377 6.24 9.15 -6.15
CA HIS A 377 5.57 8.10 -5.39
C HIS A 377 4.49 7.42 -6.24
N GLY A 378 4.44 6.08 -6.19
CA GLY A 378 3.47 5.28 -6.95
C GLY A 378 3.70 5.33 -8.46
N GLY A 379 2.65 5.23 -9.24
CA GLY A 379 2.72 5.15 -10.71
C GLY A 379 3.30 6.38 -11.41
N GLY A 380 3.27 7.53 -10.78
CA GLY A 380 3.77 8.78 -11.35
C GLY A 380 2.77 9.45 -12.30
N PHE A 381 3.27 10.19 -13.27
CA PHE A 381 2.58 11.05 -14.24
C PHE A 381 1.76 12.18 -13.62
N ALA A 382 1.13 11.96 -12.47
CA ALA A 382 0.46 12.90 -11.60
C ALA A 382 0.49 12.40 -10.15
N GLY A 383 -0.12 13.12 -9.21
CA GLY A 383 -0.34 12.70 -7.83
C GLY A 383 0.76 13.11 -6.87
N THR A 384 1.54 12.18 -6.37
CA THR A 384 2.34 12.39 -5.17
C THR A 384 3.84 12.18 -5.37
N ILE A 385 4.63 12.88 -4.55
CA ILE A 385 6.04 12.55 -4.29
C ILE A 385 6.19 12.03 -2.86
N GLN A 386 7.26 11.27 -2.61
CA GLN A 386 7.68 10.92 -1.25
C GLN A 386 9.02 11.59 -0.91
N ALA A 387 9.19 11.96 0.35
CA ALA A 387 10.42 12.51 0.88
C ALA A 387 10.66 12.04 2.32
N PHE A 388 11.90 11.68 2.63
CA PHE A 388 12.35 11.39 3.98
C PHE A 388 12.99 12.66 4.56
N VAL A 389 12.29 13.31 5.46
CA VAL A 389 12.64 14.62 6.01
C VAL A 389 13.17 14.48 7.42
N LYS A 390 14.34 15.07 7.73
CA LYS A 390 14.81 15.14 9.12
C LYS A 390 13.79 15.82 10.00
N ASN A 391 13.55 15.27 11.19
CA ASN A 391 12.53 15.80 12.10
C ASN A 391 12.74 17.27 12.45
N GLU A 392 14.00 17.73 12.52
CA GLU A 392 14.35 19.15 12.76
C GLU A 392 13.90 20.09 11.63
N ASN A 393 13.77 19.59 10.39
CA ASN A 393 13.38 20.36 9.21
C ASN A 393 11.90 20.14 8.81
N LEU A 394 11.17 19.27 9.52
CA LEU A 394 9.84 18.80 9.13
C LEU A 394 8.82 19.93 8.97
N GLU A 395 8.76 20.85 9.94
CA GLU A 395 7.80 21.96 9.91
C GLU A 395 8.07 22.93 8.77
N VAL A 396 9.35 23.20 8.46
CA VAL A 396 9.73 24.06 7.33
C VAL A 396 9.35 23.39 6.02
N TYR A 397 9.66 22.11 5.86
CA TYR A 397 9.33 21.34 4.66
C TYR A 397 7.81 21.28 4.45
N ARG A 398 7.05 20.88 5.46
CA ARG A 398 5.59 20.79 5.43
C ARG A 398 4.98 22.14 5.04
N LYS A 399 5.38 23.22 5.73
CA LYS A 399 4.87 24.55 5.43
C LYS A 399 5.17 24.97 3.99
N THR A 400 6.37 24.73 3.49
CA THR A 400 6.75 25.07 2.11
C THR A 400 5.88 24.34 1.10
N MET A 401 5.67 23.02 1.29
CA MET A 401 4.82 22.23 0.38
C MET A 401 3.35 22.64 0.47
N ASP A 402 2.83 22.91 1.66
CA ASP A 402 1.47 23.39 1.87
C ASP A 402 1.24 24.79 1.26
N ASP A 403 2.22 25.68 1.34
CA ASP A 403 2.15 27.01 0.71
C ASP A 403 2.11 26.94 -0.82
N ILE A 404 2.76 25.94 -1.43
CA ILE A 404 2.82 25.76 -2.90
C ILE A 404 1.61 25.00 -3.43
N PHE A 405 1.28 23.84 -2.82
CA PHE A 405 0.28 22.91 -3.34
C PHE A 405 -1.08 23.00 -2.63
N GLY A 406 -1.16 23.78 -1.57
CA GLY A 406 -2.38 23.96 -0.77
C GLY A 406 -2.25 23.35 0.62
N LYS A 407 -2.97 23.92 1.58
CA LYS A 407 -2.95 23.48 2.97
C LYS A 407 -3.35 22.02 3.10
N GLY A 408 -2.50 21.23 3.73
CA GLY A 408 -2.69 19.78 3.95
C GLY A 408 -2.20 18.92 2.80
N SER A 409 -1.48 19.46 1.82
CA SER A 409 -0.86 18.68 0.74
C SER A 409 0.29 17.81 1.24
N CYS A 410 1.00 18.22 2.29
CA CYS A 410 2.09 17.45 2.88
C CYS A 410 1.59 16.58 4.04
N HIS A 411 1.48 15.29 3.80
CA HIS A 411 1.09 14.28 4.78
C HIS A 411 2.32 13.68 5.45
N VAL A 412 2.43 13.85 6.77
CA VAL A 412 3.51 13.25 7.56
C VAL A 412 3.08 11.86 8.00
N LEU A 413 3.85 10.86 7.63
CA LEU A 413 3.55 9.46 7.89
C LEU A 413 4.62 8.80 8.77
N ILE A 414 4.20 7.80 9.50
CA ILE A 414 5.05 6.91 10.30
C ILE A 414 5.01 5.53 9.64
N ILE A 415 6.16 4.88 9.52
CA ILE A 415 6.21 3.48 9.10
C ILE A 415 5.79 2.63 10.29
N ARG A 416 4.72 1.87 10.10
CA ARG A 416 4.07 1.08 11.13
C ARG A 416 4.78 -0.27 11.31
N PRO A 417 5.11 -0.69 12.53
CA PRO A 417 5.88 -1.92 12.78
C PRO A 417 5.08 -3.21 12.55
N VAL A 418 3.75 -3.12 12.47
CA VAL A 418 2.85 -4.27 12.32
C VAL A 418 1.89 -4.07 11.15
N GLY A 419 1.59 -5.12 10.44
CA GLY A 419 0.59 -5.15 9.36
C GLY A 419 -0.84 -5.25 9.89
N GLY A 420 -1.71 -5.89 9.09
CA GLY A 420 -3.05 -6.23 9.52
C GLY A 420 -3.03 -7.04 10.82
N THR A 421 -3.72 -6.58 11.85
CA THR A 421 -3.63 -7.18 13.18
C THR A 421 -4.86 -6.94 14.03
N ARG A 422 -5.09 -7.83 15.00
CA ARG A 422 -5.98 -7.57 16.11
C ARG A 422 -5.30 -6.62 17.09
N VAL A 423 -6.01 -5.53 17.43
CA VAL A 423 -5.54 -4.51 18.37
C VAL A 423 -5.98 -4.85 19.79
N ILE A 424 -7.24 -5.29 19.91
CA ILE A 424 -7.92 -5.62 21.17
C ILE A 424 -8.72 -6.89 21.03
#